data_223377eea05c49223b45f4e5e8440c36
#
_entry.id   223377eea05c49223b45f4e5e8440c36
#
_cell.length_a   1.000
_cell.length_b   1.000
_cell.length_c   1.000
_cell.angle_alpha   90.00
_cell.angle_beta   90.00
_cell.angle_gamma   90.00
#
_symmetry.space_group_name_H-M   'P 1'
#
loop_
_entity.id
_entity.type
_entity.pdbx_description
1 polymer ?
#
loop_
_entity_poly.entity_id
_entity_poly.type
_entity_poly.pdbx_seq_one_letter_code
_entity_poly.pdbx_strand_id
1 'polypeptide(L)'
;MKYPDDFINKIINGSAVDIMKHIPSETVDLVVTSPPYNLKNSTGNGMKDGRGGKWKNAALVNGYSHYDDNMPHEEYVEWQKECLNEMYRVLKNDGAIFYNHKWRVQNGLLQDRQDIVGHLPVRQIIIWRRKGGINFNPGYFLPTYEVIYLIPKPEFKLAPKSNAFGDVWEFGQEMKNEHPAPFPVALIDRIIASTTSEIILDPFMGSGTTAVVAMANKRKYIGIDISPDYCEMAEKRIEKNKIQSELINIKQKTLF
;
A
#
# COMPACT_ATOMS: atom_id res chain seq x y z
N MET A 1 -16.21 -14.60 10.66
CA MET A 1 -16.56 -13.31 10.05
C MET A 1 -17.54 -13.57 8.90
N LYS A 2 -18.50 -12.67 8.69
CA LYS A 2 -19.53 -12.80 7.66
C LYS A 2 -19.45 -11.62 6.69
N TYR A 3 -19.21 -11.92 5.41
CA TYR A 3 -19.22 -10.92 4.35
C TYR A 3 -20.68 -10.62 3.95
N PRO A 4 -21.08 -9.37 3.63
CA PRO A 4 -20.26 -8.14 3.63
C PRO A 4 -20.23 -7.38 4.98
N ASP A 5 -21.05 -7.77 5.97
CA ASP A 5 -21.35 -6.96 7.15
C ASP A 5 -20.14 -6.69 8.04
N ASP A 6 -19.23 -7.67 8.17
CA ASP A 6 -18.01 -7.55 8.98
C ASP A 6 -16.85 -6.91 8.22
N PHE A 7 -17.01 -6.60 6.90
CA PHE A 7 -15.92 -6.18 6.03
C PHE A 7 -16.07 -4.77 5.46
N ILE A 8 -17.25 -4.45 4.91
CA ILE A 8 -17.44 -3.20 4.16
C ILE A 8 -17.36 -1.99 5.08
N ASN A 9 -16.46 -1.05 4.74
CA ASN A 9 -16.13 0.15 5.51
C ASN A 9 -15.63 -0.15 6.92
N LYS A 10 -14.84 -1.22 7.07
CA LYS A 10 -14.21 -1.65 8.32
C LYS A 10 -12.69 -1.68 8.20
N ILE A 11 -12.04 -1.46 9.34
CA ILE A 11 -10.65 -1.80 9.58
C ILE A 11 -10.65 -3.05 10.45
N ILE A 12 -9.95 -4.08 10.01
CA ILE A 12 -9.97 -5.40 10.63
C ILE A 12 -8.57 -5.74 11.12
N ASN A 13 -8.44 -5.98 12.42
CA ASN A 13 -7.17 -6.40 12.99
C ASN A 13 -6.97 -7.91 12.77
N GLY A 14 -5.87 -8.27 12.10
CA GLY A 14 -5.51 -9.67 11.88
C GLY A 14 -4.53 -9.86 10.73
N SER A 15 -4.18 -11.13 10.49
CA SER A 15 -3.33 -11.52 9.37
C SER A 15 -4.05 -11.26 8.04
N ALA A 16 -3.37 -10.62 7.10
CA ALA A 16 -3.90 -10.32 5.76
C ALA A 16 -4.45 -11.59 5.08
N VAL A 17 -3.67 -12.67 5.08
CA VAL A 17 -4.05 -13.95 4.47
C VAL A 17 -5.28 -14.55 5.15
N ASP A 18 -5.27 -14.63 6.48
CA ASP A 18 -6.35 -15.29 7.21
C ASP A 18 -7.68 -14.52 7.10
N ILE A 19 -7.63 -13.20 7.16
CA ILE A 19 -8.82 -12.37 6.99
C ILE A 19 -9.34 -12.43 5.56
N MET A 20 -8.48 -12.37 4.54
CA MET A 20 -8.91 -12.45 3.14
C MET A 20 -9.57 -13.79 2.80
N LYS A 21 -9.22 -14.91 3.45
CA LYS A 21 -9.90 -16.22 3.30
C LYS A 21 -11.40 -16.16 3.61
N HIS A 22 -11.85 -15.19 4.41
CA HIS A 22 -13.27 -14.96 4.70
C HIS A 22 -13.98 -14.05 3.69
N ILE A 23 -13.25 -13.43 2.76
CA ILE A 23 -13.83 -12.64 1.67
C ILE A 23 -14.12 -13.59 0.50
N PRO A 24 -15.37 -13.63 -0.02
CA PRO A 24 -15.67 -14.47 -1.17
C PRO A 24 -14.84 -14.08 -2.41
N SER A 25 -14.61 -15.04 -3.29
CA SER A 25 -13.99 -14.77 -4.59
C SER A 25 -14.81 -13.76 -5.39
N GLU A 26 -14.16 -12.98 -6.23
CA GLU A 26 -14.79 -12.07 -7.19
C GLU A 26 -15.75 -11.02 -6.56
N THR A 27 -15.37 -10.46 -5.41
CA THR A 27 -16.19 -9.47 -4.71
C THR A 27 -15.55 -8.09 -4.61
N VAL A 28 -14.23 -7.98 -4.75
CA VAL A 28 -13.45 -6.76 -4.64
C VAL A 28 -13.13 -6.21 -6.03
N ASP A 29 -13.28 -4.90 -6.23
CA ASP A 29 -12.98 -4.26 -7.53
C ASP A 29 -11.51 -3.86 -7.67
N LEU A 30 -10.88 -3.43 -6.57
CA LEU A 30 -9.54 -2.88 -6.58
C LEU A 30 -8.78 -3.25 -5.31
N VAL A 31 -7.54 -3.68 -5.48
CA VAL A 31 -6.58 -3.76 -4.37
C VAL A 31 -5.52 -2.69 -4.57
N VAL A 32 -5.29 -1.86 -3.55
CA VAL A 32 -4.23 -0.85 -3.53
C VAL A 32 -3.44 -1.03 -2.24
N THR A 33 -2.18 -1.41 -2.34
CA THR A 33 -1.45 -1.79 -1.14
C THR A 33 0.06 -1.67 -1.25
N SER A 34 0.72 -1.56 -0.10
CA SER A 34 2.17 -1.61 0.09
C SER A 34 2.50 -2.51 1.27
N PRO A 35 2.92 -3.75 1.03
CA PRO A 35 3.25 -4.68 2.10
C PRO A 35 4.51 -4.25 2.85
N PRO A 36 4.79 -4.80 4.04
CA PRO A 36 6.08 -4.62 4.70
C PRO A 36 7.21 -5.19 3.82
N TYR A 37 8.35 -4.48 3.75
CA TYR A 37 9.41 -4.73 2.76
C TYR A 37 10.55 -5.64 3.24
N ASN A 38 10.45 -6.22 4.43
CA ASN A 38 11.48 -7.04 5.04
C ASN A 38 12.86 -6.32 5.10
N LEU A 39 12.85 -5.09 5.60
CA LEU A 39 14.00 -4.17 5.50
C LEU A 39 15.19 -4.57 6.37
N LYS A 40 14.97 -5.23 7.51
CA LYS A 40 16.03 -5.64 8.43
C LYS A 40 16.88 -6.77 7.85
N ASN A 41 16.32 -7.60 6.96
CA ASN A 41 17.05 -8.66 6.28
C ASN A 41 18.02 -8.13 5.20
N SER A 42 18.06 -6.83 4.93
CA SER A 42 18.84 -6.30 3.80
C SER A 42 20.35 -6.25 4.00
N THR A 43 20.89 -6.24 5.24
CA THR A 43 22.36 -6.22 5.49
C THR A 43 22.73 -6.62 6.92
N GLY A 44 21.83 -7.10 7.75
CA GLY A 44 22.10 -7.37 9.16
C GLY A 44 22.29 -6.13 10.04
N ASN A 45 22.06 -4.95 9.57
CA ASN A 45 22.54 -3.72 10.18
C ASN A 45 21.52 -2.58 10.36
N GLY A 46 20.25 -2.76 9.98
CA GLY A 46 19.27 -1.66 10.03
C GLY A 46 19.67 -0.45 9.14
N MET A 47 18.93 0.65 9.25
CA MET A 47 19.37 1.90 8.59
C MET A 47 20.60 2.46 9.29
N LYS A 48 21.76 2.40 8.63
CA LYS A 48 23.01 3.02 9.09
C LYS A 48 23.23 4.37 8.43
N ASP A 49 23.81 5.30 9.18
CA ASP A 49 24.19 6.63 8.70
C ASP A 49 25.47 6.66 7.82
N GLY A 50 25.94 5.51 7.34
CA GLY A 50 27.19 5.38 6.58
C GLY A 50 28.48 5.57 7.41
N ARG A 51 28.36 6.00 8.65
CA ARG A 51 29.48 6.20 9.59
C ARG A 51 29.49 5.13 10.69
N GLY A 52 28.71 4.05 10.54
CA GLY A 52 28.60 2.98 11.53
C GLY A 52 27.57 3.24 12.65
N GLY A 53 26.90 4.39 12.65
CA GLY A 53 25.82 4.73 13.57
C GLY A 53 24.43 4.34 13.06
N LYS A 54 23.49 4.09 13.97
CA LYS A 54 22.07 3.96 13.64
C LYS A 54 21.44 5.36 13.62
N TRP A 55 20.59 5.62 12.65
CA TRP A 55 19.74 6.81 12.65
C TRP A 55 18.72 6.68 13.80
N LYS A 56 19.05 7.19 14.99
CA LYS A 56 18.24 7.04 16.21
C LYS A 56 16.80 7.54 16.07
N ASN A 57 16.57 8.46 15.14
CA ASN A 57 15.27 9.09 14.89
C ASN A 57 14.64 8.68 13.55
N ALA A 58 15.14 7.64 12.87
CA ALA A 58 14.49 7.16 11.67
C ALA A 58 13.19 6.43 12.04
N ALA A 59 12.12 6.74 11.35
CA ALA A 59 10.78 6.22 11.63
C ALA A 59 10.69 4.68 11.65
N LEU A 60 11.57 3.99 10.91
CA LEU A 60 11.67 2.52 10.86
C LEU A 60 12.94 1.98 11.54
N VAL A 61 13.54 2.72 12.47
CA VAL A 61 14.75 2.27 13.18
C VAL A 61 14.60 0.92 13.86
N ASN A 62 13.39 0.64 14.37
CA ASN A 62 13.02 -0.61 15.02
C ASN A 62 12.22 -1.58 14.13
N GLY A 63 12.00 -1.24 12.84
CA GLY A 63 11.12 -1.98 11.95
C GLY A 63 9.63 -1.74 12.25
N TYR A 64 8.78 -2.66 11.77
CA TYR A 64 7.35 -2.67 12.08
C TYR A 64 7.13 -3.32 13.45
N SER A 65 6.21 -2.78 14.27
CA SER A 65 6.02 -3.19 15.68
C SER A 65 5.45 -4.61 15.84
N HIS A 66 4.66 -5.09 14.88
CA HIS A 66 3.94 -6.35 14.96
C HIS A 66 4.25 -7.31 13.78
N TYR A 67 5.32 -7.04 13.04
CA TYR A 67 5.77 -7.86 11.92
C TYR A 67 7.27 -8.15 12.06
N ASP A 68 7.66 -9.41 11.86
CA ASP A 68 9.08 -9.78 11.81
C ASP A 68 9.70 -9.30 10.49
N ASP A 69 10.22 -8.06 10.51
CA ASP A 69 10.87 -7.41 9.36
C ASP A 69 12.25 -8.00 9.02
N ASN A 70 12.58 -9.17 9.58
CA ASN A 70 13.82 -9.91 9.38
C ASN A 70 13.58 -11.37 8.93
N MET A 71 12.48 -11.62 8.26
CA MET A 71 12.14 -12.95 7.74
C MET A 71 13.20 -13.44 6.73
N PRO A 72 13.61 -14.72 6.74
CA PRO A 72 14.42 -15.29 5.68
C PRO A 72 13.83 -14.98 4.30
N HIS A 73 14.71 -14.76 3.30
CA HIS A 73 14.24 -14.27 2.00
C HIS A 73 13.21 -15.19 1.33
N GLU A 74 13.47 -16.49 1.34
CA GLU A 74 12.57 -17.49 0.74
C GLU A 74 11.21 -17.53 1.43
N GLU A 75 11.18 -17.49 2.76
CA GLU A 75 9.94 -17.44 3.54
C GLU A 75 9.16 -16.14 3.27
N TYR A 76 9.87 -15.01 3.16
CA TYR A 76 9.26 -13.73 2.81
C TYR A 76 8.62 -13.77 1.42
N VAL A 77 9.31 -14.34 0.43
CA VAL A 77 8.81 -14.48 -0.94
C VAL A 77 7.55 -15.35 -0.97
N GLU A 78 7.57 -16.50 -0.31
CA GLU A 78 6.40 -17.40 -0.27
C GLU A 78 5.21 -16.77 0.46
N TRP A 79 5.43 -16.10 1.57
CA TRP A 79 4.37 -15.34 2.26
C TRP A 79 3.76 -14.24 1.38
N GLN A 80 4.61 -13.49 0.64
CA GLN A 80 4.12 -12.45 -0.28
C GLN A 80 3.31 -13.04 -1.44
N LYS A 81 3.73 -14.21 -1.96
CA LYS A 81 2.97 -14.94 -2.98
C LYS A 81 1.61 -15.38 -2.45
N GLU A 82 1.55 -15.91 -1.22
CA GLU A 82 0.29 -16.29 -0.59
C GLU A 82 -0.66 -15.07 -0.48
N CYS A 83 -0.14 -13.94 0.00
CA CYS A 83 -0.90 -12.69 0.05
C CYS A 83 -1.42 -12.27 -1.32
N LEU A 84 -0.57 -12.28 -2.35
CA LEU A 84 -0.94 -11.90 -3.72
C LEU A 84 -1.96 -12.86 -4.34
N ASN A 85 -1.87 -14.15 -4.06
CA ASN A 85 -2.85 -15.14 -4.51
C ASN A 85 -4.23 -14.88 -3.91
N GLU A 86 -4.30 -14.56 -2.61
CA GLU A 86 -5.56 -14.20 -1.96
C GLU A 86 -6.12 -12.86 -2.50
N MET A 87 -5.28 -11.84 -2.67
CA MET A 87 -5.68 -10.60 -3.32
C MET A 87 -6.25 -10.86 -4.72
N TYR A 88 -5.58 -11.68 -5.51
CA TYR A 88 -6.02 -12.00 -6.87
C TYR A 88 -7.30 -12.85 -6.88
N ARG A 89 -7.48 -13.76 -5.92
CA ARG A 89 -8.69 -14.57 -5.76
C ARG A 89 -9.93 -13.73 -5.49
N VAL A 90 -9.82 -12.74 -4.60
CA VAL A 90 -10.97 -11.90 -4.21
C VAL A 90 -11.37 -10.87 -5.26
N LEU A 91 -10.49 -10.58 -6.24
CA LEU A 91 -10.78 -9.63 -7.32
C LEU A 91 -11.86 -10.14 -8.27
N LYS A 92 -12.79 -9.25 -8.62
CA LYS A 92 -13.72 -9.41 -9.74
C LYS A 92 -12.96 -9.55 -11.06
N ASN A 93 -13.63 -10.06 -12.10
CA ASN A 93 -12.99 -10.31 -13.40
C ASN A 93 -12.57 -9.03 -14.15
N ASP A 94 -13.08 -7.88 -13.75
CA ASP A 94 -12.69 -6.55 -14.22
C ASP A 94 -11.87 -5.74 -13.18
N GLY A 95 -11.41 -6.41 -12.11
CA GLY A 95 -10.62 -5.81 -11.04
C GLY A 95 -9.11 -5.80 -11.32
N ALA A 96 -8.37 -5.09 -10.47
CA ALA A 96 -6.91 -5.03 -10.53
C ALA A 96 -6.25 -4.86 -9.15
N ILE A 97 -4.99 -5.26 -9.06
CA ILE A 97 -4.09 -4.96 -7.93
C ILE A 97 -3.10 -3.89 -8.38
N PHE A 98 -2.97 -2.83 -7.58
CA PHE A 98 -1.85 -1.89 -7.61
C PHE A 98 -0.97 -2.20 -6.41
N TYR A 99 0.08 -2.97 -6.64
CA TYR A 99 0.98 -3.49 -5.62
C TYR A 99 2.26 -2.69 -5.60
N ASN A 100 2.44 -1.82 -4.59
CA ASN A 100 3.65 -1.03 -4.44
C ASN A 100 4.74 -1.84 -3.74
N HIS A 101 5.92 -1.86 -4.31
CA HIS A 101 7.09 -2.44 -3.67
C HIS A 101 8.37 -1.66 -3.99
N LYS A 102 9.30 -1.67 -3.04
CA LYS A 102 10.59 -1.03 -3.23
C LYS A 102 11.58 -2.00 -3.86
N TRP A 103 12.13 -1.64 -5.02
CA TRP A 103 13.34 -2.27 -5.52
C TRP A 103 14.54 -1.86 -4.66
N ARG A 104 15.45 -2.76 -4.47
CA ARG A 104 16.65 -2.50 -3.67
C ARG A 104 17.85 -3.25 -4.21
N VAL A 105 19.05 -2.77 -3.89
CA VAL A 105 20.29 -3.52 -4.10
C VAL A 105 20.58 -4.31 -2.82
N GLN A 106 20.67 -5.62 -2.92
CA GLN A 106 21.02 -6.52 -1.82
C GLN A 106 22.13 -7.47 -2.29
N ASN A 107 23.19 -7.64 -1.50
CA ASN A 107 24.36 -8.42 -1.86
C ASN A 107 24.97 -8.00 -3.22
N GLY A 108 24.95 -6.70 -3.53
CA GLY A 108 25.45 -6.13 -4.79
C GLY A 108 24.57 -6.31 -6.02
N LEU A 109 23.41 -6.95 -5.90
CA LEU A 109 22.49 -7.24 -7.00
C LEU A 109 21.12 -6.59 -6.81
N LEU A 110 20.51 -6.19 -7.92
CA LEU A 110 19.16 -5.65 -7.93
C LEU A 110 18.15 -6.73 -7.53
N GLN A 111 17.26 -6.37 -6.62
CA GLN A 111 16.08 -7.13 -6.26
C GLN A 111 14.86 -6.41 -6.84
N ASP A 112 14.37 -6.86 -7.99
CA ASP A 112 13.26 -6.27 -8.73
C ASP A 112 11.89 -6.88 -8.39
N ARG A 113 11.87 -7.81 -7.44
CA ARG A 113 10.66 -8.49 -6.95
C ARG A 113 9.94 -9.37 -7.97
N GLN A 114 10.57 -9.75 -9.07
CA GLN A 114 10.03 -10.79 -9.96
C GLN A 114 9.87 -12.14 -9.25
N ASP A 115 10.69 -12.40 -8.26
CA ASP A 115 10.57 -13.53 -7.33
C ASP A 115 9.21 -13.56 -6.60
N ILE A 116 8.59 -12.42 -6.39
CA ILE A 116 7.29 -12.26 -5.71
C ILE A 116 6.14 -12.21 -6.72
N VAL A 117 6.23 -11.33 -7.72
CA VAL A 117 5.08 -11.01 -8.60
C VAL A 117 5.03 -11.85 -9.88
N GLY A 118 6.13 -12.51 -10.26
CA GLY A 118 6.28 -13.15 -11.57
C GLY A 118 5.34 -14.33 -11.86
N HIS A 119 4.62 -14.83 -10.86
CA HIS A 119 3.61 -15.88 -11.05
C HIS A 119 2.21 -15.33 -11.42
N LEU A 120 2.04 -13.99 -11.39
CA LEU A 120 0.80 -13.32 -11.74
C LEU A 120 0.94 -12.49 -13.03
N PRO A 121 -0.17 -12.14 -13.70
CA PRO A 121 -0.14 -11.42 -14.98
C PRO A 121 0.18 -9.93 -14.80
N VAL A 122 1.43 -9.61 -14.45
CA VAL A 122 1.87 -8.21 -14.39
C VAL A 122 1.74 -7.58 -15.77
N ARG A 123 0.86 -6.58 -15.91
CA ARG A 123 0.62 -5.89 -17.18
C ARG A 123 1.53 -4.71 -17.39
N GLN A 124 1.82 -3.94 -16.32
CA GLN A 124 2.60 -2.72 -16.41
C GLN A 124 3.31 -2.44 -15.10
N ILE A 125 4.45 -1.76 -15.19
CA ILE A 125 5.16 -1.15 -14.07
C ILE A 125 4.90 0.35 -14.11
N ILE A 126 4.51 0.92 -12.97
CA ILE A 126 4.36 2.36 -12.77
C ILE A 126 5.48 2.78 -11.81
N ILE A 127 6.22 3.81 -12.18
CA ILE A 127 7.30 4.37 -11.38
C ILE A 127 6.76 5.49 -10.51
N TRP A 128 6.74 5.28 -9.20
CA TRP A 128 6.50 6.38 -8.27
C TRP A 128 7.82 7.06 -7.92
N ARG A 129 8.09 8.20 -8.58
CA ARG A 129 9.25 9.02 -8.31
C ARG A 129 9.06 9.81 -7.03
N ARG A 130 10.02 9.68 -6.13
CA ARG A 130 10.08 10.41 -4.86
C ARG A 130 11.15 11.50 -4.92
N LYS A 131 10.98 12.56 -4.13
CA LYS A 131 12.01 13.58 -3.94
C LYS A 131 12.84 13.26 -2.70
N GLY A 132 14.14 13.54 -2.79
CA GLY A 132 15.05 13.43 -1.65
C GLY A 132 15.60 12.03 -1.41
N GLY A 133 16.41 11.93 -0.39
CA GLY A 133 17.15 10.73 0.01
C GLY A 133 18.66 11.01 0.12
N ILE A 134 19.36 10.09 0.75
CA ILE A 134 20.81 10.11 0.87
C ILE A 134 21.31 8.71 0.53
N ASN A 135 22.35 8.62 -0.29
CA ASN A 135 23.04 7.38 -0.58
C ASN A 135 24.51 7.50 -0.19
N PHE A 136 24.95 6.65 0.72
CA PHE A 136 26.35 6.57 1.12
C PHE A 136 27.11 5.44 0.43
N ASN A 137 26.42 4.62 -0.40
CA ASN A 137 27.06 3.53 -1.11
C ASN A 137 27.64 4.05 -2.44
N PRO A 138 28.97 3.94 -2.68
CA PRO A 138 29.56 4.40 -3.93
C PRO A 138 29.31 3.48 -5.13
N GLY A 139 28.74 2.29 -4.91
CA GLY A 139 28.55 1.27 -5.94
C GLY A 139 27.28 1.42 -6.78
N TYR A 140 26.35 2.33 -6.40
CA TYR A 140 25.13 2.57 -7.17
C TYR A 140 24.53 3.97 -6.88
N PHE A 141 23.71 4.44 -7.81
CA PHE A 141 23.04 5.74 -7.69
C PHE A 141 21.99 5.75 -6.58
N LEU A 142 21.66 6.95 -6.08
CA LEU A 142 20.58 7.15 -5.10
C LEU A 142 19.24 6.64 -5.64
N PRO A 143 18.60 5.64 -4.98
CA PRO A 143 17.28 5.20 -5.38
C PRO A 143 16.21 6.27 -5.07
N THR A 144 15.61 6.84 -6.10
CA THR A 144 14.64 7.95 -6.00
C THR A 144 13.22 7.54 -6.38
N TYR A 145 12.94 6.24 -6.51
CA TYR A 145 11.62 5.73 -6.89
C TYR A 145 11.22 4.49 -6.11
N GLU A 146 9.93 4.20 -6.13
CA GLU A 146 9.33 2.91 -5.84
C GLU A 146 8.56 2.43 -7.07
N VAL A 147 8.22 1.16 -7.08
CA VAL A 147 7.58 0.51 -8.22
C VAL A 147 6.19 0.03 -7.82
N ILE A 148 5.19 0.38 -8.63
CA ILE A 148 3.84 -0.13 -8.49
C ILE A 148 3.59 -1.10 -9.63
N TYR A 149 3.32 -2.35 -9.31
CA TYR A 149 2.94 -3.37 -10.28
C TYR A 149 1.44 -3.31 -10.50
N LEU A 150 1.01 -3.09 -11.73
CA LEU A 150 -0.37 -3.25 -12.15
C LEU A 150 -0.59 -4.71 -12.54
N ILE A 151 -1.36 -5.41 -11.71
CA ILE A 151 -1.69 -6.84 -11.88
C ILE A 151 -3.21 -6.95 -12.05
N PRO A 152 -3.73 -6.92 -13.28
CA PRO A 152 -5.16 -6.92 -13.53
C PRO A 152 -5.72 -8.30 -13.77
N LYS A 153 -7.03 -8.41 -13.61
CA LYS A 153 -7.84 -9.47 -14.19
C LYS A 153 -8.04 -9.26 -15.71
N PRO A 154 -8.50 -10.29 -16.45
CA PRO A 154 -8.58 -10.21 -17.91
C PRO A 154 -9.41 -9.05 -18.47
N GLU A 155 -10.53 -8.70 -17.82
CA GLU A 155 -11.48 -7.69 -18.32
C GLU A 155 -11.19 -6.28 -17.78
N PHE A 156 -10.17 -6.11 -16.93
CA PHE A 156 -9.83 -4.82 -16.34
C PHE A 156 -9.54 -3.75 -17.40
N LYS A 157 -10.16 -2.59 -17.21
CA LYS A 157 -9.92 -1.36 -17.98
C LYS A 157 -9.78 -0.17 -17.04
N LEU A 158 -8.91 0.75 -17.41
CA LEU A 158 -8.85 2.05 -16.74
C LEU A 158 -10.12 2.85 -17.01
N ALA A 159 -10.45 3.75 -16.10
CA ALA A 159 -11.51 4.75 -16.31
C ALA A 159 -11.22 5.58 -17.57
N PRO A 160 -12.25 6.11 -18.26
CA PRO A 160 -12.08 6.90 -19.47
C PRO A 160 -11.08 8.04 -19.29
N LYS A 161 -10.18 8.22 -20.25
CA LYS A 161 -9.09 9.21 -20.28
C LYS A 161 -7.94 8.97 -19.29
N SER A 162 -8.03 8.02 -18.37
CA SER A 162 -6.94 7.72 -17.42
C SER A 162 -5.71 7.12 -18.09
N ASN A 163 -5.88 6.50 -19.25
CA ASN A 163 -4.78 6.00 -20.09
C ASN A 163 -3.91 7.11 -20.71
N ALA A 164 -4.32 8.38 -20.59
CA ALA A 164 -3.50 9.52 -21.01
C ALA A 164 -2.43 9.89 -19.98
N PHE A 165 -2.52 9.42 -18.74
CA PHE A 165 -1.45 9.59 -17.76
C PHE A 165 -0.26 8.71 -18.15
N GLY A 166 0.96 9.28 -18.07
CA GLY A 166 2.19 8.49 -18.20
C GLY A 166 2.35 7.54 -17.02
N ASP A 167 3.31 6.65 -17.12
CA ASP A 167 3.61 5.62 -16.11
C ASP A 167 4.74 6.03 -15.14
N VAL A 168 5.23 7.26 -15.22
CA VAL A 168 6.13 7.86 -14.25
C VAL A 168 5.38 8.95 -13.49
N TRP A 169 5.11 8.68 -12.21
CA TRP A 169 4.32 9.55 -11.35
C TRP A 169 5.20 10.23 -10.30
N GLU A 170 5.11 11.54 -10.20
CA GLU A 170 5.87 12.31 -9.24
C GLU A 170 4.97 12.79 -8.09
N PHE A 171 5.09 12.13 -6.95
CA PHE A 171 4.40 12.48 -5.71
C PHE A 171 5.39 12.55 -4.57
N GLY A 172 5.34 13.65 -3.79
CA GLY A 172 6.14 13.78 -2.57
C GLY A 172 5.71 12.77 -1.51
N GLN A 173 6.64 12.43 -0.62
CA GLN A 173 6.31 11.65 0.57
C GLN A 173 5.41 12.47 1.50
N GLU A 174 4.50 11.81 2.20
CA GLU A 174 3.67 12.46 3.22
C GLU A 174 4.54 12.79 4.44
N MET A 175 4.69 14.07 4.73
CA MET A 175 5.43 14.56 5.89
C MET A 175 4.46 14.73 7.06
N LYS A 176 4.88 14.43 8.30
CA LYS A 176 4.08 14.57 9.53
C LYS A 176 2.96 13.53 9.71
N ASN A 177 3.15 12.33 9.23
CA ASN A 177 2.30 11.19 9.57
C ASN A 177 2.98 10.38 10.70
N GLU A 178 2.22 9.89 11.66
CA GLU A 178 2.72 9.04 12.74
C GLU A 178 3.13 7.64 12.25
N HIS A 179 2.61 7.22 11.10
CA HIS A 179 3.05 5.99 10.44
C HIS A 179 4.41 6.22 9.73
N PRO A 180 5.37 5.31 9.86
CA PRO A 180 6.74 5.50 9.38
C PRO A 180 6.89 5.58 7.85
N ALA A 181 5.95 5.01 7.10
CA ALA A 181 6.00 4.97 5.63
C ALA A 181 4.58 5.08 5.03
N PRO A 182 3.86 6.21 5.23
CA PRO A 182 2.51 6.33 4.70
C PRO A 182 2.54 6.54 3.19
N PHE A 183 1.53 6.01 2.50
CA PHE A 183 1.27 6.40 1.13
C PHE A 183 0.91 7.88 1.03
N PRO A 184 1.40 8.60 0.01
CA PRO A 184 0.87 9.92 -0.30
C PRO A 184 -0.60 9.85 -0.69
N VAL A 185 -1.44 10.70 -0.11
CA VAL A 185 -2.87 10.81 -0.44
C VAL A 185 -3.07 10.98 -1.95
N ALA A 186 -2.29 11.86 -2.59
CA ALA A 186 -2.40 12.13 -4.02
C ALA A 186 -2.03 10.93 -4.92
N LEU A 187 -1.15 10.03 -4.46
CA LEU A 187 -0.83 8.81 -5.19
C LEU A 187 -2.02 7.84 -5.18
N ILE A 188 -2.61 7.61 -4.01
CA ILE A 188 -3.76 6.72 -3.86
C ILE A 188 -4.99 7.31 -4.58
N ASP A 189 -5.18 8.63 -4.50
CA ASP A 189 -6.26 9.31 -5.21
C ASP A 189 -6.14 9.11 -6.73
N ARG A 190 -4.94 9.25 -7.30
CA ARG A 190 -4.71 8.96 -8.72
C ARG A 190 -5.07 7.53 -9.09
N ILE A 191 -4.67 6.55 -8.28
CA ILE A 191 -4.99 5.13 -8.54
C ILE A 191 -6.52 4.94 -8.53
N ILE A 192 -7.20 5.37 -7.47
CA ILE A 192 -8.64 5.18 -7.32
C ILE A 192 -9.42 5.92 -8.41
N ALA A 193 -9.08 7.19 -8.67
CA ALA A 193 -9.71 8.00 -9.72
C ALA A 193 -9.46 7.45 -11.14
N SER A 194 -8.39 6.68 -11.34
CA SER A 194 -8.10 6.01 -12.61
C SER A 194 -8.90 4.73 -12.84
N THR A 195 -9.81 4.37 -11.94
CA THR A 195 -10.64 3.17 -12.02
C THR A 195 -12.12 3.51 -11.80
N THR A 196 -13.00 2.59 -12.18
CA THR A 196 -14.45 2.65 -11.88
C THR A 196 -14.82 1.84 -10.65
N SER A 197 -13.84 1.44 -9.84
CA SER A 197 -13.96 0.53 -8.70
C SER A 197 -14.87 1.08 -7.61
N GLU A 198 -15.70 0.21 -7.03
CA GLU A 198 -16.59 0.54 -5.90
C GLU A 198 -16.04 0.08 -4.56
N ILE A 199 -15.50 -1.15 -4.49
CA ILE A 199 -14.96 -1.77 -3.28
C ILE A 199 -13.45 -1.86 -3.39
N ILE A 200 -12.74 -1.20 -2.48
CA ILE A 200 -11.29 -1.11 -2.47
C ILE A 200 -10.75 -1.85 -1.25
N LEU A 201 -9.84 -2.78 -1.47
CA LEU A 201 -9.16 -3.53 -0.41
C LEU A 201 -7.72 -3.04 -0.25
N ASP A 202 -7.31 -2.81 0.99
CA ASP A 202 -5.92 -2.68 1.39
C ASP A 202 -5.60 -3.66 2.52
N PRO A 203 -4.94 -4.79 2.23
CA PRO A 203 -4.62 -5.80 3.25
C PRO A 203 -3.42 -5.44 4.14
N PHE A 204 -2.79 -4.28 3.93
CA PHE A 204 -1.72 -3.72 4.75
C PHE A 204 -1.98 -2.24 5.01
N MET A 205 -3.14 -1.96 5.61
CA MET A 205 -3.78 -0.64 5.68
C MET A 205 -2.92 0.44 6.37
N GLY A 206 -2.07 0.07 7.33
CA GLY A 206 -1.26 1.00 8.10
C GLY A 206 -2.09 2.14 8.69
N SER A 207 -1.70 3.39 8.42
CA SER A 207 -2.40 4.58 8.93
C SER A 207 -3.72 4.93 8.22
N GLY A 208 -4.27 4.07 7.38
CA GLY A 208 -5.59 4.24 6.77
C GLY A 208 -5.67 5.18 5.57
N THR A 209 -4.57 5.46 4.87
CA THR A 209 -4.58 6.39 3.72
C THR A 209 -5.54 5.92 2.64
N THR A 210 -5.51 4.63 2.30
CA THR A 210 -6.39 4.05 1.27
C THR A 210 -7.86 4.19 1.65
N ALA A 211 -8.24 3.95 2.90
CA ALA A 211 -9.62 4.10 3.37
C ALA A 211 -10.11 5.55 3.30
N VAL A 212 -9.28 6.50 3.76
CA VAL A 212 -9.60 7.94 3.71
C VAL A 212 -9.83 8.40 2.26
N VAL A 213 -8.97 7.99 1.34
CA VAL A 213 -9.08 8.36 -0.08
C VAL A 213 -10.26 7.67 -0.74
N ALA A 214 -10.53 6.40 -0.42
CA ALA A 214 -11.72 5.69 -0.91
C ALA A 214 -12.99 6.44 -0.51
N MET A 215 -13.13 6.83 0.76
CA MET A 215 -14.26 7.62 1.24
C MET A 215 -14.40 8.99 0.53
N ALA A 216 -13.29 9.70 0.34
CA ALA A 216 -13.29 10.98 -0.37
C ALA A 216 -13.79 10.83 -1.82
N ASN A 217 -13.50 9.69 -2.45
CA ASN A 217 -13.98 9.32 -3.79
C ASN A 217 -15.37 8.62 -3.76
N LYS A 218 -16.09 8.62 -2.63
CA LYS A 218 -17.39 7.95 -2.45
C LYS A 218 -17.35 6.45 -2.76
N ARG A 219 -16.23 5.79 -2.43
CA ARG A 219 -16.01 4.36 -2.58
C ARG A 219 -16.10 3.68 -1.23
N LYS A 220 -16.40 2.38 -1.25
CA LYS A 220 -16.32 1.51 -0.08
C LYS A 220 -14.88 1.01 0.10
N TYR A 221 -14.50 0.73 1.33
CA TYR A 221 -13.17 0.17 1.62
C TYR A 221 -13.26 -1.07 2.51
N ILE A 222 -12.22 -1.88 2.44
CA ILE A 222 -11.90 -2.94 3.39
C ILE A 222 -10.43 -2.75 3.76
N GLY A 223 -10.14 -2.51 5.03
CA GLY A 223 -8.78 -2.38 5.52
C GLY A 223 -8.41 -3.54 6.43
N ILE A 224 -7.21 -4.08 6.29
CA ILE A 224 -6.68 -5.10 7.19
C ILE A 224 -5.30 -4.65 7.66
N ASP A 225 -5.01 -4.82 8.93
CA ASP A 225 -3.66 -4.66 9.47
C ASP A 225 -3.43 -5.60 10.65
N ILE A 226 -2.23 -6.14 10.75
CA ILE A 226 -1.85 -7.04 11.85
C ILE A 226 -1.64 -6.26 13.16
N SER A 227 -1.31 -4.96 13.08
CA SER A 227 -1.07 -4.11 14.23
C SER A 227 -2.38 -3.49 14.74
N PRO A 228 -2.80 -3.79 15.99
CA PRO A 228 -3.95 -3.13 16.59
C PRO A 228 -3.74 -1.61 16.71
N ASP A 229 -2.51 -1.16 16.93
CA ASP A 229 -2.19 0.27 17.02
C ASP A 229 -2.42 0.99 15.69
N TYR A 230 -2.06 0.35 14.56
CA TYR A 230 -2.32 0.91 13.23
C TYR A 230 -3.81 0.86 12.89
N CYS A 231 -4.53 -0.16 13.31
CA CYS A 231 -5.98 -0.20 13.15
C CYS A 231 -6.65 0.96 13.88
N GLU A 232 -6.29 1.20 15.15
CA GLU A 232 -6.81 2.34 15.94
C GLU A 232 -6.45 3.69 15.31
N MET A 233 -5.21 3.84 14.81
CA MET A 233 -4.75 5.04 14.10
C MET A 233 -5.59 5.29 12.85
N ALA A 234 -5.82 4.24 12.04
CA ALA A 234 -6.61 4.31 10.83
C ALA A 234 -8.06 4.71 11.14
N GLU A 235 -8.69 4.12 12.15
CA GLU A 235 -10.05 4.44 12.59
C GLU A 235 -10.18 5.90 13.04
N LYS A 236 -9.27 6.39 13.88
CA LYS A 236 -9.23 7.81 14.32
C LYS A 236 -9.09 8.76 13.12
N ARG A 237 -8.24 8.40 12.16
CA ARG A 237 -8.04 9.22 10.95
C ARG A 237 -9.29 9.24 10.07
N ILE A 238 -9.97 8.12 9.90
CA ILE A 238 -11.22 7.99 9.17
C ILE A 238 -12.30 8.86 9.82
N GLU A 239 -12.48 8.74 11.13
CA GLU A 239 -13.49 9.49 11.87
C GLU A 239 -13.27 11.00 11.78
N LYS A 240 -12.04 11.45 11.96
CA LYS A 240 -11.67 12.87 11.79
C LYS A 240 -12.02 13.39 10.40
N ASN A 241 -11.78 12.61 9.35
CA ASN A 241 -12.11 13.01 7.97
C ASN A 241 -13.61 13.03 7.70
N LYS A 242 -14.41 12.14 8.31
CA LYS A 242 -15.88 12.17 8.24
C LYS A 242 -16.42 13.47 8.84
N ILE A 243 -16.02 13.78 10.08
CA ILE A 243 -16.44 14.99 10.78
C ILE A 243 -16.09 16.25 9.98
N GLN A 244 -14.88 16.32 9.41
CA GLN A 244 -14.46 17.46 8.59
C GLN A 244 -15.31 17.62 7.32
N SER A 245 -15.62 16.52 6.65
CA SER A 245 -16.48 16.52 5.45
C SER A 245 -17.91 16.95 5.77
N GLU A 246 -18.48 16.50 6.87
CA GLU A 246 -19.81 16.90 7.35
C GLU A 246 -19.87 18.38 7.68
N LEU A 247 -18.87 18.92 8.39
CA LEU A 247 -18.78 20.36 8.72
C LEU A 247 -18.69 21.23 7.47
N ILE A 248 -17.95 20.80 6.45
CA ILE A 248 -17.86 21.52 5.16
C ILE A 248 -19.22 21.52 4.47
N ASN A 249 -19.91 20.38 4.42
CA ASN A 249 -21.23 20.26 3.82
C ASN A 249 -22.30 21.13 4.54
N ILE A 250 -22.25 21.19 5.86
CA ILE A 250 -23.15 22.07 6.65
C ILE A 250 -22.89 23.54 6.33
N LYS A 251 -21.62 23.98 6.33
CA LYS A 251 -21.27 25.37 6.00
C LYS A 251 -21.71 25.77 4.59
N GLN A 252 -21.58 24.87 3.60
CA GLN A 252 -22.04 25.13 2.22
C GLN A 252 -23.56 25.25 2.14
N LYS A 253 -24.33 24.44 2.89
CA LYS A 253 -25.80 24.53 2.95
C LYS A 253 -26.33 25.78 3.68
N THR A 254 -25.54 26.38 4.57
CA THR A 254 -25.94 27.54 5.37
C THR A 254 -25.64 28.86 4.65
N LEU A 255 -24.91 28.82 3.54
CA LEU A 255 -24.55 29.96 2.71
C LEU A 255 -25.51 30.20 1.54
N PHE A 256 -26.54 29.38 1.40
CA PHE A 256 -27.66 29.49 0.47
C PHE A 256 -28.99 29.50 1.24
#